data_43a2b878acadc36b917ccf5aab88d0a7
#
_entry.id   43a2b878acadc36b917ccf5aab88d0a7
#
_cell.length_a   1.000
_cell.length_b   1.000
_cell.length_c   1.000
_cell.angle_alpha   90.00
_cell.angle_beta   90.00
_cell.angle_gamma   90.00
#
_symmetry.space_group_name_H-M   'P 1'
#
loop_
_entity.id
_entity.type
_entity.pdbx_description
1 polymer ?
#
loop_
_entity_poly.entity_id
_entity_poly.type
_entity_poly.pdbx_seq_one_letter_code
_entity_poly.pdbx_strand_id
1 'polypeptide(L)'
;MRIFISHSSKDKHLAISLSNFLESIAPSVEVFCSSQSGSIKVGQDFVKSITAALNNCDVFIPLLSLNYYTSRFCMIELGFAYSILVQNFSDDDITNIFPIAISPVKKEEALMGTPLAKLQVSSIRDAEDLRVYLESIFENSTITLKSVDCKMKLDT
;
A
#
# COMPACT_ATOMS: atom_id res chain seq x y z
N MET A 1 -2.85 13.03 -5.78
CA MET A 1 -3.10 11.78 -5.00
C MET A 1 -1.84 11.38 -4.27
N ARG A 2 -1.96 11.09 -3.01
CA ARG A 2 -0.85 10.64 -2.14
C ARG A 2 -1.08 9.21 -1.73
N ILE A 3 -0.12 8.36 -2.03
CA ILE A 3 -0.16 6.91 -1.75
C ILE A 3 0.87 6.59 -0.67
N PHE A 4 0.43 5.90 0.36
CA PHE A 4 1.31 5.37 1.40
C PHE A 4 1.50 3.87 1.21
N ILE A 5 2.73 3.43 0.99
CA ILE A 5 3.08 2.01 0.93
C ILE A 5 3.67 1.59 2.28
N SER A 6 2.92 0.75 2.99
CA SER A 6 3.35 0.16 4.26
C SER A 6 3.97 -1.20 4.01
N HIS A 7 5.18 -1.39 4.53
CA HIS A 7 5.91 -2.63 4.30
C HIS A 7 6.91 -2.90 5.43
N SER A 8 7.26 -4.16 5.63
CA SER A 8 8.40 -4.52 6.46
C SER A 8 9.70 -4.01 5.84
N SER A 9 10.67 -3.63 6.66
CA SER A 9 12.01 -3.24 6.20
C SER A 9 12.69 -4.33 5.38
N LYS A 10 12.35 -5.58 5.60
CA LYS A 10 12.86 -6.73 4.85
C LYS A 10 12.31 -6.80 3.42
N ASP A 11 11.20 -6.14 3.14
CA ASP A 11 10.54 -6.10 1.83
C ASP A 11 10.75 -4.75 1.12
N LYS A 12 11.74 -3.99 1.53
CA LYS A 12 12.03 -2.65 1.03
C LYS A 12 12.17 -2.59 -0.49
N HIS A 13 12.85 -3.55 -1.10
CA HIS A 13 13.04 -3.58 -2.55
C HIS A 13 11.73 -3.75 -3.33
N LEU A 14 10.78 -4.51 -2.81
CA LEU A 14 9.45 -4.65 -3.39
C LEU A 14 8.67 -3.35 -3.30
N ALA A 15 8.73 -2.68 -2.17
CA ALA A 15 8.07 -1.40 -1.97
C ALA A 15 8.61 -0.32 -2.91
N ILE A 16 9.92 -0.25 -3.09
CA ILE A 16 10.57 0.68 -4.02
C ILE A 16 10.17 0.37 -5.46
N SER A 17 10.16 -0.90 -5.86
CA SER A 17 9.74 -1.31 -7.20
C SER A 17 8.29 -0.93 -7.47
N LEU A 18 7.40 -1.15 -6.52
CA LEU A 18 6.00 -0.73 -6.62
C LEU A 18 5.85 0.79 -6.70
N SER A 19 6.59 1.52 -5.88
CA SER A 19 6.61 2.98 -5.90
C SER A 19 7.03 3.52 -7.28
N ASN A 20 8.12 3.02 -7.82
CA ASN A 20 8.61 3.40 -9.14
C ASN A 20 7.60 3.07 -10.25
N PHE A 21 6.95 1.93 -10.15
CA PHE A 21 5.90 1.55 -11.09
C PHE A 21 4.72 2.52 -11.03
N LEU A 22 4.19 2.80 -9.84
CA LEU A 22 3.07 3.72 -9.66
C LEU A 22 3.38 5.13 -10.18
N GLU A 23 4.57 5.64 -9.90
CA GLU A 23 5.01 6.95 -10.39
C GLU A 23 5.19 6.96 -11.92
N SER A 24 5.56 5.83 -12.53
CA SER A 24 5.72 5.72 -13.98
C SER A 24 4.40 5.74 -14.72
N ILE A 25 3.35 5.13 -14.15
CA ILE A 25 2.01 5.08 -14.77
C ILE A 25 1.16 6.31 -14.45
N ALA A 26 1.43 6.96 -13.32
CA ALA A 26 0.70 8.13 -12.85
C ALA A 26 1.68 9.20 -12.32
N PRO A 27 2.31 10.01 -13.17
CA PRO A 27 3.37 10.94 -12.75
C PRO A 27 2.94 12.03 -11.75
N SER A 28 1.65 12.29 -11.62
CA SER A 28 1.09 13.25 -10.66
C SER A 28 0.88 12.65 -9.26
N VAL A 29 1.18 11.37 -9.08
CA VAL A 29 1.05 10.68 -7.80
C VAL A 29 2.30 10.87 -6.97
N GLU A 30 2.12 11.22 -5.70
CA GLU A 30 3.19 11.22 -4.70
C GLU A 30 3.13 9.90 -3.93
N VAL A 31 4.21 9.14 -3.93
CA VAL A 31 4.30 7.88 -3.20
C VAL A 31 5.24 8.03 -2.01
N PHE A 32 4.75 7.72 -0.83
CA PHE A 32 5.53 7.62 0.39
C PHE A 32 5.73 6.15 0.75
N CYS A 33 6.99 5.75 0.87
CA CYS A 33 7.37 4.44 1.42
C CYS A 33 7.97 4.62 2.80
N SER A 34 7.44 3.90 3.80
CA SER A 34 7.89 4.01 5.19
C SER A 34 9.38 3.67 5.41
N SER A 35 9.99 2.92 4.49
CA SER A 35 11.42 2.57 4.56
C SER A 35 12.34 3.50 3.76
N GLN A 36 11.82 4.47 3.04
CA GLN A 36 12.66 5.53 2.44
C GLN A 36 13.13 6.50 3.53
N SER A 37 13.87 5.96 4.46
CA SER A 37 14.26 6.58 5.73
C SER A 37 15.28 7.72 5.61
N GLY A 38 15.60 8.18 4.40
CA GLY A 38 16.39 9.40 4.22
C GLY A 38 15.67 10.66 4.70
N SER A 39 14.37 10.59 4.96
CA SER A 39 13.55 11.70 5.42
C SER A 39 13.42 11.79 6.94
N ILE A 40 13.75 10.73 7.68
CA ILE A 40 13.67 10.74 9.15
C ILE A 40 15.07 10.95 9.72
N LYS A 41 15.33 12.17 10.15
CA LYS A 41 16.59 12.53 10.80
C LYS A 41 16.69 11.86 12.17
N VAL A 42 17.90 11.45 12.54
CA VAL A 42 18.20 10.97 13.90
C VAL A 42 17.69 12.00 14.91
N GLY A 43 16.85 11.55 15.85
CA GLY A 43 16.24 12.42 16.87
C GLY A 43 14.88 13.01 16.50
N GLN A 44 14.39 12.80 15.28
CA GLN A 44 12.98 13.11 14.97
C GLN A 44 12.06 12.03 15.56
N ASP A 45 10.90 12.48 16.01
CA ASP A 45 9.86 11.57 16.45
C ASP A 45 9.29 10.81 15.23
N PHE A 46 9.72 9.57 15.10
CA PHE A 46 9.29 8.67 14.02
C PHE A 46 7.76 8.52 13.99
N VAL A 47 7.14 8.46 15.16
CA VAL A 47 5.69 8.35 15.29
C VAL A 47 4.97 9.57 14.69
N LYS A 48 5.48 10.77 14.94
CA LYS A 48 4.91 12.00 14.35
C LYS A 48 5.04 12.01 12.83
N SER A 49 6.17 11.59 12.29
CA SER A 49 6.39 11.56 10.84
C SER A 49 5.46 10.56 10.14
N ILE A 50 5.30 9.36 10.70
CA ILE A 50 4.38 8.34 10.18
C ILE A 50 2.92 8.80 10.33
N THR A 51 2.55 9.34 11.47
CA THR A 51 1.19 9.86 11.70
C THR A 51 0.84 10.97 10.71
N ALA A 52 1.76 11.91 10.47
CA ALA A 52 1.56 12.97 9.49
C ALA A 52 1.41 12.42 8.06
N ALA A 53 2.23 11.45 7.67
CA ALA A 53 2.15 10.82 6.36
C ALA A 53 0.82 10.07 6.17
N LEU A 54 0.36 9.34 7.18
CA LEU A 54 -0.91 8.62 7.15
C LEU A 54 -2.12 9.56 7.13
N ASN A 55 -2.09 10.64 7.91
CA ASN A 55 -3.16 11.64 7.89
C ASN A 55 -3.30 12.36 6.53
N ASN A 56 -2.22 12.45 5.78
CA ASN A 56 -2.18 13.13 4.49
C ASN A 56 -2.29 12.18 3.30
N CYS A 57 -2.36 10.86 3.50
CA CYS A 57 -2.50 9.94 2.40
C CYS A 57 -3.96 9.79 1.95
N ASP A 58 -4.15 9.63 0.65
CA ASP A 58 -5.44 9.33 0.04
C ASP A 58 -5.65 7.83 -0.09
N VAL A 59 -4.56 7.08 -0.27
CA VAL A 59 -4.55 5.63 -0.51
C VAL A 59 -3.46 4.98 0.34
N PHE A 60 -3.79 3.86 0.95
CA PHE A 60 -2.89 3.05 1.76
C PHE A 60 -2.74 1.66 1.15
N ILE A 61 -1.50 1.27 0.87
CA ILE A 61 -1.17 -0.03 0.28
C ILE A 61 -0.28 -0.81 1.25
N PRO A 62 -0.84 -1.74 2.05
CA PRO A 62 -0.02 -2.62 2.87
C PRO A 62 0.48 -3.80 2.05
N LEU A 63 1.78 -4.08 2.13
CA LEU A 63 2.42 -5.25 1.54
C LEU A 63 2.44 -6.39 2.55
N LEU A 64 1.44 -7.26 2.48
CA LEU A 64 1.17 -8.32 3.45
C LEU A 64 2.06 -9.54 3.21
N SER A 65 3.25 -9.50 3.77
CA SER A 65 4.21 -10.61 3.80
C SER A 65 4.24 -11.25 5.19
N LEU A 66 4.92 -12.40 5.33
CA LEU A 66 5.18 -12.97 6.66
C LEU A 66 5.95 -11.99 7.55
N ASN A 67 6.88 -11.23 6.97
CA ASN A 67 7.61 -10.20 7.70
C ASN A 67 6.71 -9.04 8.16
N TYR A 68 5.69 -8.72 7.38
CA TYR A 68 4.72 -7.67 7.72
C TYR A 68 4.01 -7.98 9.03
N TYR A 69 3.49 -9.19 9.16
CA TYR A 69 2.74 -9.61 10.35
C TYR A 69 3.58 -9.68 11.62
N THR A 70 4.88 -9.84 11.51
CA THR A 70 5.81 -9.86 12.65
C THR A 70 6.37 -8.50 13.01
N SER A 71 6.12 -7.49 12.19
CA SER A 71 6.55 -6.11 12.42
C SER A 71 5.53 -5.33 13.25
N ARG A 72 5.93 -4.91 14.42
CA ARG A 72 5.09 -4.08 15.30
C ARG A 72 4.71 -2.75 14.64
N PHE A 73 5.65 -2.13 13.92
CA PHE A 73 5.39 -0.90 13.18
C PHE A 73 4.33 -1.09 12.09
N CYS A 74 4.43 -2.17 11.31
CA CYS A 74 3.45 -2.46 10.26
C CYS A 74 2.06 -2.66 10.84
N MET A 75 1.93 -3.33 11.97
CA MET A 75 0.65 -3.54 12.63
C MET A 75 0.05 -2.22 13.13
N ILE A 76 0.87 -1.34 13.68
CA ILE A 76 0.43 0.00 14.12
C ILE A 76 0.01 0.85 12.91
N GLU A 77 0.79 0.85 11.83
CA GLU A 77 0.44 1.57 10.60
C GLU A 77 -0.88 1.08 10.02
N LEU A 78 -1.07 -0.23 9.95
CA LEU A 78 -2.31 -0.83 9.44
C LEU A 78 -3.52 -0.45 10.29
N GLY A 79 -3.41 -0.52 11.62
CA GLY A 79 -4.48 -0.13 12.54
C GLY A 79 -4.80 1.35 12.46
N PHE A 80 -3.79 2.19 12.32
CA PHE A 80 -3.97 3.64 12.19
C PHE A 80 -4.62 3.99 10.84
N ALA A 81 -4.18 3.38 9.75
CA ALA A 81 -4.80 3.56 8.44
C ALA A 81 -6.26 3.10 8.43
N TYR A 82 -6.57 1.98 9.07
CA TYR A 82 -7.94 1.54 9.29
C TYR A 82 -8.77 2.60 9.99
N SER A 83 -8.28 3.16 11.08
CA SER A 83 -8.97 4.19 11.84
C SER A 83 -9.27 5.45 11.00
N ILE A 84 -8.32 5.92 10.20
CA ILE A 84 -8.47 7.13 9.40
C ILE A 84 -9.32 6.90 8.15
N LEU A 85 -9.01 5.83 7.42
CA LEU A 85 -9.54 5.63 6.07
C LEU A 85 -10.87 4.87 6.04
N VAL A 86 -11.26 4.23 7.13
CA VAL A 86 -12.52 3.45 7.21
C VAL A 86 -13.59 4.16 8.04
N GLN A 87 -13.25 5.02 8.97
CA GLN A 87 -14.22 5.71 9.83
C GLN A 87 -15.18 6.65 9.09
N ASN A 88 -14.85 7.07 7.88
CA ASN A 88 -15.62 8.04 7.12
C ASN A 88 -16.54 7.41 6.07
N PHE A 89 -16.72 6.08 6.07
CA PHE A 89 -17.49 5.40 5.06
C PHE A 89 -18.89 5.03 5.55
N SER A 90 -19.88 5.36 4.74
CA SER A 90 -21.20 4.77 4.77
C SER A 90 -21.16 3.34 4.20
N ASP A 91 -22.21 2.56 4.42
CA ASP A 91 -22.31 1.12 4.06
C ASP A 91 -22.04 0.76 2.57
N ASP A 92 -21.88 1.74 1.68
CA ASP A 92 -21.61 1.56 0.24
C ASP A 92 -20.09 1.61 -0.14
N ASP A 93 -19.29 1.44 0.71
CA ASP A 93 -17.89 1.14 0.93
C ASP A 93 -16.92 1.11 -0.25
N ILE A 94 -16.38 2.25 -0.56
CA ILE A 94 -15.08 2.35 -1.23
C ILE A 94 -14.03 2.60 -0.15
N THR A 95 -13.33 1.57 0.27
CA THR A 95 -12.18 1.76 1.14
C THR A 95 -10.98 2.20 0.32
N ASN A 96 -10.18 3.11 0.85
CA ASN A 96 -8.92 3.52 0.22
C ASN A 96 -7.73 2.69 0.73
N ILE A 97 -7.99 1.48 1.21
CA ILE A 97 -6.98 0.50 1.60
C ILE A 97 -6.94 -0.59 0.54
N PHE A 98 -5.77 -0.77 -0.08
CA PHE A 98 -5.54 -1.72 -1.18
C PHE A 98 -4.45 -2.73 -0.80
N PRO A 99 -4.79 -3.79 -0.05
CA PRO A 99 -3.81 -4.77 0.39
C PRO A 99 -3.27 -5.61 -0.76
N ILE A 100 -1.97 -5.89 -0.72
CA ILE A 100 -1.28 -6.77 -1.66
C ILE A 100 -0.62 -7.89 -0.88
N ALA A 101 -1.00 -9.13 -1.17
CA ALA A 101 -0.40 -10.31 -0.57
C ALA A 101 0.93 -10.65 -1.24
N ILE A 102 1.96 -10.83 -0.43
CA ILE A 102 3.31 -11.20 -0.85
C ILE A 102 3.52 -12.67 -0.53
N SER A 103 3.95 -13.45 -1.52
CA SER A 103 4.24 -14.87 -1.35
C SER A 103 5.16 -15.13 -0.14
N PRO A 104 4.89 -16.14 0.69
CA PRO A 104 3.92 -17.23 0.54
C PRO A 104 2.51 -16.91 1.08
N VAL A 105 2.23 -15.69 1.47
CA VAL A 105 0.89 -15.29 1.94
C VAL A 105 -0.10 -15.36 0.78
N LYS A 106 -1.20 -16.07 0.99
CA LYS A 106 -2.28 -16.19 0.02
C LYS A 106 -3.28 -15.05 0.18
N LYS A 107 -3.74 -14.48 -0.93
CA LYS A 107 -4.71 -13.37 -0.89
C LYS A 107 -6.02 -13.73 -0.17
N GLU A 108 -6.45 -14.98 -0.21
CA GLU A 108 -7.67 -15.46 0.44
C GLU A 108 -7.55 -15.52 1.96
N GLU A 109 -6.33 -15.59 2.49
CA GLU A 109 -6.04 -15.76 3.92
C GLU A 109 -5.43 -14.51 4.56
N ALA A 110 -4.99 -13.55 3.75
CA ALA A 110 -4.14 -12.45 4.19
C ALA A 110 -4.74 -11.59 5.32
N LEU A 111 -6.04 -11.36 5.30
CA LEU A 111 -6.75 -10.54 6.30
C LEU A 111 -7.77 -11.34 7.12
N MET A 112 -7.75 -12.67 7.02
CA MET A 112 -8.64 -13.55 7.75
C MET A 112 -8.50 -13.33 9.27
N GLY A 113 -9.63 -13.25 9.96
CA GLY A 113 -9.65 -13.00 11.41
C GLY A 113 -9.42 -11.54 11.82
N THR A 114 -9.35 -10.61 10.87
CA THR A 114 -9.22 -9.18 11.14
C THR A 114 -10.50 -8.42 10.74
N PRO A 115 -10.70 -7.19 11.23
CA PRO A 115 -11.79 -6.33 10.76
C PRO A 115 -11.73 -6.00 9.27
N LEU A 116 -10.59 -6.21 8.62
CA LEU A 116 -10.34 -5.94 7.20
C LEU A 116 -10.59 -7.16 6.30
N ALA A 117 -11.14 -8.25 6.83
CA ALA A 117 -11.35 -9.49 6.08
C ALA A 117 -12.24 -9.34 4.83
N LYS A 118 -13.08 -8.30 4.79
CA LYS A 118 -13.96 -8.00 3.65
C LYS A 118 -13.25 -7.27 2.51
N LEU A 119 -12.05 -6.74 2.73
CA LEU A 119 -11.32 -6.04 1.69
C LEU A 119 -10.85 -6.99 0.60
N GLN A 120 -10.93 -6.53 -0.63
CA GLN A 120 -10.31 -7.22 -1.75
C GLN A 120 -8.79 -7.13 -1.62
N VAL A 121 -8.13 -8.28 -1.70
CA VAL A 121 -6.68 -8.41 -1.66
C VAL A 121 -6.18 -8.88 -3.02
N SER A 122 -5.19 -8.22 -3.58
CA SER A 122 -4.49 -8.70 -4.77
C SER A 122 -3.25 -9.51 -4.41
N SER A 123 -2.78 -10.33 -5.33
CA SER A 123 -1.54 -11.09 -5.18
C SER A 123 -0.47 -10.54 -6.11
N ILE A 124 0.74 -10.40 -5.59
CA ILE A 124 1.89 -9.97 -6.40
C ILE A 124 2.32 -11.03 -7.44
N ARG A 125 1.86 -12.27 -7.29
CA ARG A 125 2.20 -13.36 -8.22
C ARG A 125 1.48 -13.30 -9.55
N ASP A 126 0.31 -12.70 -9.58
CA ASP A 126 -0.51 -12.57 -10.77
C ASP A 126 -0.38 -11.14 -11.32
N ALA A 127 0.43 -10.99 -12.36
CA ALA A 127 0.71 -9.68 -12.93
C ALA A 127 -0.53 -9.01 -13.52
N GLU A 128 -1.44 -9.77 -14.13
CA GLU A 128 -2.66 -9.23 -14.71
C GLU A 128 -3.66 -8.82 -13.62
N ASP A 129 -3.85 -9.67 -12.61
CA ASP A 129 -4.70 -9.37 -11.46
C ASP A 129 -4.19 -8.12 -10.73
N LEU A 130 -2.88 -8.03 -10.53
CA LEU A 130 -2.25 -6.86 -9.90
C LEU A 130 -2.42 -5.60 -10.75
N ARG A 131 -2.27 -5.69 -12.07
CA ARG A 131 -2.47 -4.56 -12.98
C ARG A 131 -3.89 -4.01 -12.89
N VAL A 132 -4.89 -4.87 -13.01
CA VAL A 132 -6.30 -4.50 -12.89
C VAL A 132 -6.59 -3.88 -11.52
N TYR A 133 -6.02 -4.45 -10.48
CA TYR A 133 -6.15 -3.96 -9.11
C TYR A 133 -5.55 -2.58 -8.93
N LEU A 134 -4.35 -2.34 -9.44
CA LEU A 134 -3.71 -1.03 -9.37
C LEU A 134 -4.44 0.02 -10.22
N GLU A 135 -4.95 -0.36 -11.38
CA GLU A 135 -5.79 0.52 -12.21
C GLU A 135 -7.05 0.95 -11.46
N SER A 136 -7.66 0.07 -10.67
CA SER A 136 -8.85 0.39 -9.89
C SER A 136 -8.63 1.50 -8.85
N ILE A 137 -7.39 1.67 -8.38
CA ILE A 137 -7.01 2.77 -7.49
C ILE A 137 -7.22 4.13 -8.16
N PHE A 138 -7.05 4.19 -9.46
CA PHE A 138 -7.10 5.43 -10.24
C PHE A 138 -8.44 5.67 -10.95
N GLU A 139 -9.37 4.70 -10.97
CA GLU A 139 -10.64 4.81 -11.69
C GLU A 139 -11.49 6.01 -11.28
N ASN A 140 -11.44 6.40 -10.02
CA ASN A 140 -12.19 7.53 -9.46
C ASN A 140 -11.37 8.82 -9.37
N SER A 141 -10.18 8.86 -10.00
CA SER A 141 -9.32 10.02 -9.98
C SER A 141 -9.31 10.72 -11.34
N THR A 142 -9.01 12.03 -11.34
CA THR A 142 -8.75 12.80 -12.56
C THR A 142 -7.37 12.52 -13.17
N ILE A 143 -6.66 11.52 -12.66
CA ILE A 143 -5.31 11.17 -13.07
C ILE A 143 -5.38 10.39 -14.38
N THR A 144 -4.68 10.86 -15.40
CA THR A 144 -4.51 10.15 -16.66
C THR A 144 -3.42 9.11 -16.51
N LEU A 145 -3.78 7.84 -16.69
CA LEU A 145 -2.82 6.75 -16.73
C LEU A 145 -2.09 6.76 -18.06
N LYS A 146 -0.78 6.59 -18.02
CA LYS A 146 -0.01 6.26 -19.22
C LYS A 146 -0.24 4.79 -19.54
N SER A 147 -0.48 4.47 -20.82
CA SER A 147 -0.45 3.10 -21.28
C SER A 147 0.98 2.56 -21.12
N VAL A 148 1.22 1.81 -20.09
CA VAL A 148 2.48 1.14 -19.83
C VAL A 148 2.30 -0.34 -20.15
N ASP A 149 3.22 -0.86 -20.94
CA ASP A 149 3.36 -2.30 -21.14
C ASP A 149 3.78 -2.90 -19.79
N CYS A 150 2.77 -3.37 -19.04
CA CYS A 150 2.93 -3.82 -17.66
C CYS A 150 3.62 -5.19 -17.58
N LYS A 151 4.83 -5.28 -18.11
CA LYS A 151 5.75 -6.33 -17.69
C LYS A 151 6.48 -5.83 -16.43
N MET A 152 5.76 -5.81 -15.33
CA MET A 152 6.36 -5.64 -14.03
C MET A 152 7.28 -6.85 -13.79
N LYS A 153 8.53 -6.73 -14.17
CA LYS A 153 9.57 -7.61 -13.66
C LYS A 153 9.77 -7.22 -12.19
N LEU A 154 8.93 -7.80 -11.35
CA LEU A 154 9.25 -7.92 -9.95
C LEU A 154 10.34 -8.97 -9.89
N ASP A 155 11.58 -8.54 -10.01
CA ASP A 155 12.73 -9.38 -9.77
C ASP A 155 12.61 -9.88 -8.32
N THR A 156 12.21 -11.13 -8.24
CA THR A 156 12.20 -11.89 -6.99
C THR A 156 13.63 -12.19 -6.54
#